data_d006e29e6a666aa863b71a6157525541
#
_entry.id   d006e29e6a666aa863b71a6157525541
#
_cell.length_a   1.000
_cell.length_b   1.000
_cell.length_c   1.000
_cell.angle_alpha   90.00
_cell.angle_beta   90.00
_cell.angle_gamma   90.00
#
_symmetry.space_group_name_H-M   'P 1'
#
loop_
_entity.id
_entity.type
_entity.pdbx_description
1 polymer ?
#
loop_
_entity_poly.entity_id
_entity_poly.type
_entity_poly.pdbx_seq_one_letter_code
_entity_poly.pdbx_strand_id
1 'polypeptide(L)'
;MSALSQSNSLRPERFRGWRAAFTLVELLVVIAIIAILASLLLPALARAKEKAKIMKVQAELYGVGLALEMYADDHEGQLPPVRVNCNSDLASHWCQFPIELVEDGYLPHSDNPGMAANMEDVFNPGHTYKYATPGPQMLNDSPGGNFKLWVPDDFPECATNSGKYYSSRIDSPVRWVLWSLGPRPDSNKTQDSHAPIAKRSWYRRAGDGGVIARMATRDGMQFMTP
;
A
#
# COMPACT_ATOMS: atom_id res chain seq x y z
N MET A 1 44.12 46.13 73.96
CA MET A 1 44.61 46.09 72.55
C MET A 1 43.56 45.47 71.72
N SER A 2 42.75 46.29 71.03
CA SER A 2 41.58 45.87 70.23
C SER A 2 41.98 45.78 68.77
N ALA A 3 41.74 44.67 68.15
CA ALA A 3 41.84 44.48 66.71
C ALA A 3 40.46 44.49 66.09
N LEU A 4 40.17 45.50 65.27
CA LEU A 4 38.92 45.63 64.47
C LEU A 4 39.04 44.77 63.25
N SER A 5 38.14 43.82 63.15
CA SER A 5 37.90 43.01 61.94
C SER A 5 36.96 43.77 60.98
N GLN A 6 37.47 44.18 59.80
CA GLN A 6 36.68 44.73 58.74
C GLN A 6 36.10 43.60 57.89
N SER A 7 34.80 43.40 57.93
CA SER A 7 34.08 42.50 57.07
C SER A 7 33.84 43.20 55.72
N ASN A 8 34.50 42.74 54.68
CA ASN A 8 34.34 43.20 53.31
C ASN A 8 33.12 42.48 52.68
N SER A 9 31.97 43.16 52.66
CA SER A 9 30.75 42.62 52.02
C SER A 9 30.84 42.81 50.49
N LEU A 10 31.16 41.75 49.79
CA LEU A 10 31.04 41.69 48.35
C LEU A 10 29.55 41.75 47.95
N ARG A 11 29.11 42.82 47.35
CA ARG A 11 27.77 42.94 46.75
C ARG A 11 27.71 42.08 45.49
N PRO A 12 26.73 41.19 45.30
CA PRO A 12 26.59 40.46 44.07
C PRO A 12 26.13 41.43 42.95
N GLU A 13 26.95 41.54 41.92
CA GLU A 13 26.55 42.25 40.67
C GLU A 13 25.34 41.55 40.07
N ARG A 14 24.20 42.25 40.04
CA ARG A 14 23.02 41.78 39.30
C ARG A 14 23.28 41.99 37.83
N PHE A 15 23.61 40.90 37.11
CA PHE A 15 23.54 40.89 35.69
C PHE A 15 22.10 41.21 35.25
N ARG A 16 21.89 42.45 34.85
CA ARG A 16 20.67 42.89 34.18
C ARG A 16 20.73 42.32 32.76
N GLY A 17 20.32 41.06 32.60
CA GLY A 17 20.06 40.49 31.26
C GLY A 17 19.05 41.39 30.55
N TRP A 18 19.44 41.97 29.44
CA TRP A 18 18.57 42.73 28.55
C TRP A 18 17.57 41.72 27.98
N ARG A 19 16.36 41.72 28.54
CA ARG A 19 15.23 41.05 27.92
C ARG A 19 14.84 41.91 26.75
N ALA A 20 15.32 41.57 25.56
CA ALA A 20 14.79 42.16 24.32
C ALA A 20 13.26 41.88 24.28
N ALA A 21 12.46 42.90 24.43
CA ALA A 21 11.02 42.79 24.30
C ALA A 21 10.70 42.63 22.82
N PHE A 22 10.11 41.49 22.46
CA PHE A 22 9.70 41.18 21.10
C PHE A 22 8.50 42.06 20.72
N THR A 23 8.57 42.78 19.60
CA THR A 23 7.45 43.57 19.13
C THR A 23 6.39 42.71 18.44
N LEU A 24 5.14 43.13 18.50
CA LEU A 24 4.02 42.43 17.86
C LEU A 24 4.24 42.35 16.34
N VAL A 25 4.87 43.35 15.74
CA VAL A 25 5.17 43.44 14.30
C VAL A 25 6.25 42.42 13.93
N GLU A 26 7.31 42.25 14.70
CA GLU A 26 8.35 41.25 14.46
C GLU A 26 7.76 39.83 14.50
N LEU A 27 6.87 39.52 15.45
CA LEU A 27 6.18 38.24 15.50
C LEU A 27 5.27 38.05 14.27
N LEU A 28 4.53 39.09 13.87
CA LEU A 28 3.60 39.03 12.75
C LEU A 28 4.33 38.76 11.42
N VAL A 29 5.45 39.41 11.20
CA VAL A 29 6.28 39.24 9.98
C VAL A 29 6.83 37.82 9.93
N VAL A 30 7.32 37.27 11.03
CA VAL A 30 7.83 35.89 11.09
C VAL A 30 6.75 34.87 10.76
N ILE A 31 5.56 34.96 11.36
CA ILE A 31 4.46 34.03 11.03
C ILE A 31 3.97 34.19 9.60
N ALA A 32 3.99 35.41 9.04
CA ALA A 32 3.64 35.62 7.64
C ALA A 32 4.63 34.92 6.69
N ILE A 33 5.94 35.02 6.96
CA ILE A 33 6.97 34.34 6.16
C ILE A 33 6.82 32.81 6.27
N ILE A 34 6.60 32.28 7.50
CA ILE A 34 6.38 30.83 7.71
C ILE A 34 5.13 30.36 6.96
N ALA A 35 4.04 31.14 6.99
CA ALA A 35 2.81 30.80 6.29
C ALA A 35 3.01 30.72 4.76
N ILE A 36 3.77 31.67 4.18
CA ILE A 36 4.10 31.66 2.74
C ILE A 36 4.95 30.42 2.41
N LEU A 37 6.00 30.14 3.18
CA LEU A 37 6.86 28.97 2.95
C LEU A 37 6.07 27.67 3.10
N ALA A 38 5.25 27.54 4.16
CA ALA A 38 4.42 26.37 4.38
C ALA A 38 3.41 26.16 3.24
N SER A 39 2.79 27.23 2.71
CA SER A 39 1.81 27.14 1.62
C SER A 39 2.41 26.54 0.34
N LEU A 40 3.70 26.78 0.08
CA LEU A 40 4.43 26.22 -1.07
C LEU A 40 4.91 24.78 -0.81
N LEU A 41 5.23 24.43 0.44
CA LEU A 41 5.76 23.11 0.80
C LEU A 41 4.67 22.05 0.94
N LEU A 42 3.49 22.38 1.48
CA LEU A 42 2.42 21.42 1.76
C LEU A 42 1.97 20.63 0.52
N PRO A 43 1.73 21.22 -0.66
CA PRO A 43 1.35 20.49 -1.86
C PRO A 43 2.46 19.54 -2.36
N ALA A 44 3.72 19.95 -2.25
CA ALA A 44 4.86 19.14 -2.64
C ALA A 44 5.03 17.93 -1.70
N LEU A 45 4.90 18.15 -0.39
CA LEU A 45 4.96 17.09 0.62
C LEU A 45 3.83 16.07 0.47
N ALA A 46 2.61 16.53 0.17
CA ALA A 46 1.48 15.63 -0.08
C ALA A 46 1.74 14.66 -1.25
N ARG A 47 2.26 15.18 -2.38
CA ARG A 47 2.65 14.37 -3.54
C ARG A 47 3.80 13.41 -3.22
N ALA A 48 4.81 13.86 -2.49
CA ALA A 48 5.92 13.02 -2.08
C ALA A 48 5.47 11.87 -1.18
N LYS A 49 4.56 12.14 -0.22
CA LYS A 49 3.96 11.12 0.65
C LYS A 49 3.13 10.09 -0.12
N GLU A 50 2.32 10.53 -1.10
CA GLU A 50 1.56 9.62 -1.96
C GLU A 50 2.50 8.72 -2.77
N LYS A 51 3.55 9.29 -3.38
CA LYS A 51 4.55 8.52 -4.12
C LYS A 51 5.28 7.51 -3.24
N ALA A 52 5.65 7.86 -2.02
CA ALA A 52 6.27 6.95 -1.07
C ALA A 52 5.36 5.76 -0.71
N LYS A 53 4.05 5.99 -0.53
CA LYS A 53 3.07 4.94 -0.31
C LYS A 53 2.99 3.98 -1.50
N ILE A 54 2.98 4.51 -2.72
CA ILE A 54 2.94 3.69 -3.94
C ILE A 54 4.18 2.81 -4.05
N MET A 55 5.37 3.38 -3.83
CA MET A 55 6.62 2.61 -3.86
C MET A 55 6.66 1.53 -2.77
N LYS A 56 6.12 1.79 -1.57
CA LYS A 56 5.96 0.77 -0.54
C LYS A 56 5.10 -0.39 -1.04
N VAL A 57 3.92 -0.09 -1.59
CA VAL A 57 3.02 -1.10 -2.16
C VAL A 57 3.72 -1.93 -3.25
N GLN A 58 4.41 -1.28 -4.18
CA GLN A 58 5.12 -1.96 -5.25
C GLN A 58 6.21 -2.91 -4.72
N ALA A 59 6.96 -2.49 -3.70
CA ALA A 59 7.97 -3.32 -3.06
C ALA A 59 7.36 -4.53 -2.34
N GLU A 60 6.25 -4.35 -1.64
CA GLU A 60 5.55 -5.44 -0.95
C GLU A 60 4.88 -6.41 -1.93
N LEU A 61 4.23 -5.92 -2.99
CA LEU A 61 3.71 -6.78 -4.07
C LEU A 61 4.82 -7.55 -4.78
N TYR A 62 6.04 -6.98 -4.87
CA TYR A 62 7.20 -7.71 -5.35
C TYR A 62 7.55 -8.89 -4.44
N GLY A 63 7.61 -8.67 -3.14
CA GLY A 63 7.89 -9.71 -2.15
C GLY A 63 6.83 -10.81 -2.15
N VAL A 64 5.54 -10.46 -2.20
CA VAL A 64 4.45 -11.44 -2.29
C VAL A 64 4.50 -12.24 -3.60
N GLY A 65 4.84 -11.58 -4.73
CA GLY A 65 5.01 -12.26 -6.00
C GLY A 65 6.14 -13.30 -5.97
N LEU A 66 7.24 -13.00 -5.27
CA LEU A 66 8.32 -13.95 -5.06
C LEU A 66 7.86 -15.14 -4.19
N ALA A 67 7.11 -14.88 -3.11
CA ALA A 67 6.55 -15.92 -2.26
C ALA A 67 5.59 -16.84 -3.03
N LEU A 68 4.79 -16.31 -3.97
CA LEU A 68 3.94 -17.12 -4.85
C LEU A 68 4.74 -18.05 -5.77
N GLU A 69 5.88 -17.59 -6.29
CA GLU A 69 6.74 -18.45 -7.11
C GLU A 69 7.41 -19.53 -6.26
N MET A 70 7.90 -19.21 -5.06
CA MET A 70 8.44 -20.19 -4.11
C MET A 70 7.39 -21.24 -3.72
N TYR A 71 6.18 -20.80 -3.39
CA TYR A 71 5.06 -21.69 -3.12
C TYR A 71 4.80 -22.65 -4.30
N ALA A 72 4.77 -22.11 -5.52
CA ALA A 72 4.52 -22.91 -6.71
C ALA A 72 5.64 -23.93 -6.97
N ASP A 73 6.90 -23.57 -6.72
CA ASP A 73 8.04 -24.49 -6.86
C ASP A 73 7.93 -25.69 -5.89
N ASP A 74 7.46 -25.45 -4.66
CA ASP A 74 7.28 -26.50 -3.65
C ASP A 74 5.99 -27.32 -3.84
N HIS A 75 5.01 -26.80 -4.61
CA HIS A 75 3.69 -27.40 -4.80
C HIS A 75 3.42 -27.86 -6.25
N GLU A 76 4.40 -28.42 -6.94
CA GLU A 76 4.26 -28.97 -8.29
C GLU A 76 3.70 -27.96 -9.33
N GLY A 77 4.05 -26.69 -9.20
CA GLY A 77 3.56 -25.60 -10.03
C GLY A 77 2.16 -25.10 -9.67
N GLN A 78 1.55 -25.62 -8.61
CA GLN A 78 0.26 -25.15 -8.12
C GLN A 78 0.42 -23.83 -7.37
N LEU A 79 -0.56 -22.95 -7.53
CA LEU A 79 -0.67 -21.70 -6.79
C LEU A 79 -1.74 -21.84 -5.69
N PRO A 80 -1.72 -21.02 -4.64
CA PRO A 80 -2.78 -21.00 -3.63
C PRO A 80 -4.16 -20.83 -4.28
N PRO A 81 -5.24 -21.37 -3.69
CA PRO A 81 -6.60 -21.13 -4.15
C PRO A 81 -6.97 -19.65 -3.98
N VAL A 82 -7.82 -19.14 -4.88
CA VAL A 82 -8.37 -17.79 -4.71
C VAL A 82 -9.40 -17.81 -3.59
N ARG A 83 -9.23 -16.98 -2.58
CA ARG A 83 -10.23 -16.78 -1.53
C ARG A 83 -11.17 -15.65 -1.92
N VAL A 84 -12.45 -15.96 -2.03
CA VAL A 84 -13.50 -15.01 -2.39
C VAL A 84 -14.42 -14.84 -1.21
N ASN A 85 -14.54 -13.61 -0.73
CA ASN A 85 -15.44 -13.27 0.37
C ASN A 85 -16.59 -12.39 -0.12
N CYS A 86 -17.82 -12.82 0.11
CA CYS A 86 -19.02 -12.05 -0.22
C CYS A 86 -19.42 -11.22 0.99
N ASN A 87 -18.89 -9.99 1.07
CA ASN A 87 -19.19 -9.03 2.12
C ASN A 87 -19.71 -7.71 1.53
N SER A 88 -20.43 -6.93 2.31
CA SER A 88 -20.91 -5.60 1.93
C SER A 88 -19.82 -4.52 1.98
N ASP A 89 -18.73 -4.78 2.71
CA ASP A 89 -17.60 -3.86 2.82
C ASP A 89 -16.64 -4.02 1.64
N LEU A 90 -16.32 -2.90 0.98
CA LEU A 90 -15.42 -2.86 -0.18
C LEU A 90 -14.03 -3.46 0.12
N ALA A 91 -13.52 -3.22 1.31
CA ALA A 91 -12.19 -3.66 1.71
C ALA A 91 -12.09 -5.18 1.82
N SER A 92 -13.10 -5.82 2.41
CA SER A 92 -13.18 -7.26 2.63
C SER A 92 -13.98 -8.00 1.56
N HIS A 93 -14.57 -7.29 0.59
CA HIS A 93 -15.31 -7.93 -0.49
C HIS A 93 -14.40 -8.50 -1.58
N TRP A 94 -14.85 -9.60 -2.21
CA TRP A 94 -14.20 -10.26 -3.33
C TRP A 94 -12.86 -10.90 -2.97
N CYS A 95 -11.88 -10.91 -3.87
CA CYS A 95 -10.61 -11.61 -3.69
C CYS A 95 -9.85 -11.17 -2.43
N GLN A 96 -9.35 -12.15 -1.67
CA GLN A 96 -8.56 -11.95 -0.46
C GLN A 96 -7.11 -12.37 -0.68
N PHE A 97 -6.27 -12.07 0.29
CA PHE A 97 -4.88 -12.51 0.33
C PHE A 97 -4.79 -14.04 0.50
N PRO A 98 -3.86 -14.74 -0.18
CA PRO A 98 -3.68 -16.17 -0.02
C PRO A 98 -2.98 -16.47 1.31
N ILE A 99 -3.74 -16.93 2.30
CA ILE A 99 -3.21 -17.21 3.65
C ILE A 99 -2.22 -18.36 3.66
N GLU A 100 -2.27 -19.24 2.68
CA GLU A 100 -1.37 -20.36 2.48
C GLU A 100 0.09 -19.91 2.44
N LEU A 101 0.37 -18.74 1.90
CA LEU A 101 1.74 -18.17 1.89
C LEU A 101 2.28 -17.88 3.29
N VAL A 102 1.39 -17.68 4.25
CA VAL A 102 1.75 -17.44 5.65
C VAL A 102 1.76 -18.74 6.44
N GLU A 103 0.75 -19.59 6.23
CA GLU A 103 0.61 -20.88 6.91
C GLU A 103 1.78 -21.83 6.59
N ASP A 104 2.27 -21.80 5.35
CA ASP A 104 3.41 -22.60 4.89
C ASP A 104 4.77 -21.89 5.07
N GLY A 105 4.77 -20.68 5.66
CA GLY A 105 5.99 -19.99 6.09
C GLY A 105 6.74 -19.21 5.02
N TYR A 106 6.16 -18.96 3.85
CA TYR A 106 6.77 -18.10 2.80
C TYR A 106 6.73 -16.61 3.16
N LEU A 107 5.78 -16.22 3.99
CA LEU A 107 5.64 -14.84 4.47
C LEU A 107 5.45 -14.81 6.00
N PRO A 108 5.90 -13.73 6.66
CA PRO A 108 5.73 -13.60 8.10
C PRO A 108 4.26 -13.44 8.48
N HIS A 109 3.87 -14.10 9.57
CA HIS A 109 2.55 -13.98 10.18
C HIS A 109 2.33 -12.55 10.71
N SER A 110 1.08 -12.09 10.68
CA SER A 110 0.71 -10.81 11.29
C SER A 110 0.32 -10.99 12.75
N ASP A 111 0.77 -10.07 13.60
CA ASP A 111 0.29 -9.95 14.98
C ASP A 111 -1.10 -9.29 15.06
N ASN A 112 -1.59 -8.72 13.94
CA ASN A 112 -2.92 -8.12 13.85
C ASN A 112 -3.95 -9.20 13.44
N PRO A 113 -4.97 -9.48 14.28
CA PRO A 113 -5.97 -10.53 14.00
C PRO A 113 -6.78 -10.32 12.70
N GLY A 114 -6.82 -9.09 12.18
CA GLY A 114 -7.53 -8.76 10.93
C GLY A 114 -6.70 -8.99 9.66
N MET A 115 -5.41 -9.30 9.78
CA MET A 115 -4.50 -9.45 8.64
C MET A 115 -3.81 -10.81 8.67
N ALA A 116 -3.81 -11.50 7.54
CA ALA A 116 -3.12 -12.79 7.40
C ALA A 116 -1.60 -12.62 7.45
N ALA A 117 -1.05 -11.72 6.66
CA ALA A 117 0.39 -11.44 6.58
C ALA A 117 0.74 -10.11 7.27
N ASN A 118 1.99 -9.97 7.72
CA ASN A 118 2.51 -8.71 8.27
C ASN A 118 2.82 -7.67 7.18
N MET A 119 1.83 -7.46 6.31
CA MET A 119 1.86 -6.50 5.20
C MET A 119 0.50 -5.83 5.10
N GLU A 120 0.45 -4.55 5.44
CA GLU A 120 -0.77 -3.76 5.37
C GLU A 120 -0.80 -2.94 4.07
N ASP A 121 -1.87 -3.09 3.31
CA ASP A 121 -2.13 -2.19 2.19
C ASP A 121 -2.41 -0.78 2.72
N VAL A 122 -1.46 0.13 2.53
CA VAL A 122 -1.55 1.53 3.02
C VAL A 122 -2.71 2.32 2.41
N PHE A 123 -3.40 1.77 1.40
CA PHE A 123 -4.60 2.31 0.78
C PHE A 123 -5.87 1.58 1.22
N ASN A 124 -5.72 0.48 1.99
CA ASN A 124 -6.79 -0.31 2.55
C ASN A 124 -6.45 -0.71 4.01
N PRO A 125 -6.44 0.25 4.95
CA PRO A 125 -5.99 0.01 6.32
C PRO A 125 -6.73 -1.15 6.99
N GLY A 126 -5.98 -1.98 7.71
CA GLY A 126 -6.49 -3.18 8.38
C GLY A 126 -6.60 -4.40 7.47
N HIS A 127 -6.20 -4.31 6.20
CA HIS A 127 -6.26 -5.40 5.23
C HIS A 127 -4.92 -5.57 4.51
N THR A 128 -4.69 -6.80 4.03
CA THR A 128 -3.58 -7.13 3.15
C THR A 128 -3.97 -6.91 1.68
N TYR A 129 -3.03 -7.20 0.79
CA TYR A 129 -3.24 -7.13 -0.66
C TYR A 129 -4.24 -8.19 -1.13
N LYS A 130 -4.78 -7.95 -2.32
CA LYS A 130 -5.69 -8.88 -2.98
C LYS A 130 -4.95 -9.76 -3.99
N TYR A 131 -5.49 -10.95 -4.22
CA TYR A 131 -4.89 -11.96 -5.08
C TYR A 131 -5.94 -12.66 -5.92
N ALA A 132 -5.60 -12.95 -7.16
CA ALA A 132 -6.40 -13.83 -8.02
C ALA A 132 -5.54 -14.64 -8.99
N THR A 133 -5.99 -15.86 -9.27
CA THR A 133 -5.45 -16.77 -10.29
C THR A 133 -6.62 -17.57 -10.88
N PRO A 134 -6.58 -18.00 -12.14
CA PRO A 134 -7.57 -18.97 -12.64
C PRO A 134 -7.43 -20.32 -11.93
N GLY A 135 -8.52 -20.97 -11.60
CA GLY A 135 -8.49 -22.30 -11.00
C GLY A 135 -9.15 -22.36 -9.61
N PRO A 136 -8.73 -23.26 -8.73
CA PRO A 136 -9.43 -23.52 -7.47
C PRO A 136 -9.72 -22.26 -6.67
N GLN A 137 -10.93 -22.18 -6.10
CA GLN A 137 -11.33 -21.09 -5.22
C GLN A 137 -11.96 -21.61 -3.92
N MET A 138 -11.85 -20.78 -2.89
CA MET A 138 -12.58 -20.89 -1.63
C MET A 138 -13.62 -19.77 -1.59
N LEU A 139 -14.89 -20.10 -1.44
CA LEU A 139 -15.97 -19.14 -1.28
C LEU A 139 -16.43 -19.13 0.17
N ASN A 140 -16.23 -18.00 0.87
CA ASN A 140 -16.49 -17.89 2.31
C ASN A 140 -15.87 -19.10 3.08
N ASP A 141 -14.58 -19.36 2.85
CA ASP A 141 -13.77 -20.42 3.44
C ASP A 141 -14.24 -21.87 3.15
N SER A 142 -15.09 -22.04 2.15
CA SER A 142 -15.51 -23.37 1.67
C SER A 142 -15.09 -23.58 0.21
N PRO A 143 -14.72 -24.81 -0.21
CA PRO A 143 -14.38 -25.09 -1.62
C PRO A 143 -15.51 -24.64 -2.56
N GLY A 144 -15.20 -23.75 -3.51
CA GLY A 144 -16.19 -23.05 -4.34
C GLY A 144 -16.09 -23.31 -5.85
N GLY A 145 -15.43 -24.38 -6.28
CA GLY A 145 -15.18 -24.66 -7.70
C GLY A 145 -13.98 -23.87 -8.24
N ASN A 146 -14.08 -23.32 -9.46
CA ASN A 146 -12.97 -22.60 -10.10
C ASN A 146 -13.26 -21.11 -10.23
N PHE A 147 -12.32 -20.30 -9.78
CA PHE A 147 -12.30 -18.86 -10.03
C PHE A 147 -12.07 -18.58 -11.51
N LYS A 148 -12.86 -17.65 -12.06
CA LYS A 148 -12.76 -17.22 -13.45
C LYS A 148 -12.10 -15.85 -13.50
N LEU A 149 -10.83 -15.83 -13.93
CA LEU A 149 -10.09 -14.59 -14.11
C LEU A 149 -10.37 -14.01 -15.49
N TRP A 150 -10.85 -12.77 -15.55
CA TRP A 150 -11.02 -12.06 -16.80
C TRP A 150 -9.69 -11.45 -17.27
N VAL A 151 -9.35 -11.65 -18.55
CA VAL A 151 -8.15 -11.13 -19.18
C VAL A 151 -8.51 -10.46 -20.49
N PRO A 152 -8.02 -9.23 -20.77
CA PRO A 152 -8.21 -8.55 -22.05
C PRO A 152 -7.63 -9.36 -23.22
N ASP A 153 -8.28 -9.28 -24.39
CA ASP A 153 -7.82 -9.99 -25.60
C ASP A 153 -6.46 -9.50 -26.11
N ASP A 154 -6.11 -8.25 -25.80
CA ASP A 154 -4.83 -7.63 -26.15
C ASP A 154 -3.78 -7.70 -25.03
N PHE A 155 -3.94 -8.59 -24.05
CA PHE A 155 -2.92 -8.78 -23.01
C PHE A 155 -1.55 -9.10 -23.67
N PRO A 156 -0.43 -8.45 -23.27
CA PRO A 156 -0.20 -7.66 -22.06
C PRO A 156 -0.50 -6.15 -22.16
N GLU A 157 -0.97 -5.63 -23.30
CA GLU A 157 -1.30 -4.20 -23.47
C GLU A 157 -2.46 -3.73 -22.57
N CYS A 158 -3.44 -4.61 -22.36
CA CYS A 158 -4.60 -4.40 -21.47
C CYS A 158 -5.42 -3.14 -21.79
N ALA A 159 -5.39 -2.67 -23.04
CA ALA A 159 -6.03 -1.44 -23.51
C ALA A 159 -7.47 -1.65 -23.98
N THR A 160 -7.80 -2.85 -24.48
CA THR A 160 -9.13 -3.17 -24.99
C THR A 160 -10.11 -3.48 -23.87
N ASN A 161 -11.42 -3.26 -24.14
CA ASN A 161 -12.51 -3.71 -23.29
C ASN A 161 -12.99 -5.11 -23.65
N SER A 162 -12.49 -5.67 -24.77
CA SER A 162 -12.74 -7.03 -25.20
C SER A 162 -11.84 -7.97 -24.41
N GLY A 163 -12.38 -9.11 -23.99
CA GLY A 163 -11.64 -10.10 -23.21
C GLY A 163 -12.51 -11.27 -22.83
N LYS A 164 -11.92 -12.26 -22.19
CA LYS A 164 -12.60 -13.48 -21.79
C LYS A 164 -12.20 -13.95 -20.41
N TYR A 165 -13.03 -14.81 -19.82
CA TYR A 165 -12.82 -15.44 -18.54
C TYR A 165 -12.09 -16.77 -18.72
N TYR A 166 -11.03 -16.96 -17.92
CA TYR A 166 -10.27 -18.20 -17.85
C TYR A 166 -10.50 -18.86 -16.50
N SER A 167 -10.90 -20.12 -16.52
CA SER A 167 -11.07 -20.95 -15.30
C SER A 167 -9.95 -21.98 -15.10
N SER A 168 -9.00 -22.04 -16.06
CA SER A 168 -7.86 -22.93 -16.04
C SER A 168 -6.57 -22.14 -16.18
N ARG A 169 -5.58 -22.49 -15.37
CA ARG A 169 -4.22 -21.89 -15.43
C ARG A 169 -3.49 -22.26 -16.72
N ILE A 170 -3.83 -23.41 -17.32
CA ILE A 170 -3.18 -23.89 -18.54
C ILE A 170 -3.56 -23.01 -19.73
N ASP A 171 -4.80 -22.55 -19.78
CA ASP A 171 -5.34 -21.78 -20.92
C ASP A 171 -5.15 -20.28 -20.75
N SER A 172 -4.99 -19.81 -19.52
CA SER A 172 -4.89 -18.38 -19.21
C SER A 172 -3.53 -17.81 -19.59
N PRO A 173 -3.45 -16.65 -20.25
CA PRO A 173 -2.20 -15.94 -20.44
C PRO A 173 -1.66 -15.32 -19.15
N VAL A 174 -2.51 -15.06 -18.16
CA VAL A 174 -2.13 -14.55 -16.82
C VAL A 174 -2.13 -15.71 -15.84
N ARG A 175 -0.98 -15.93 -15.20
CA ARG A 175 -0.81 -16.96 -14.18
C ARG A 175 -1.39 -16.53 -12.84
N TRP A 176 -1.06 -15.34 -12.39
CA TRP A 176 -1.59 -14.73 -11.19
C TRP A 176 -1.57 -13.19 -11.26
N VAL A 177 -2.40 -12.55 -10.46
CA VAL A 177 -2.42 -11.11 -10.24
C VAL A 177 -2.55 -10.80 -8.77
N LEU A 178 -1.72 -9.85 -8.31
CA LEU A 178 -1.74 -9.25 -6.97
C LEU A 178 -2.07 -7.76 -7.11
N TRP A 179 -2.85 -7.20 -6.20
CA TRP A 179 -3.10 -5.76 -6.26
C TRP A 179 -3.44 -5.14 -4.90
N SER A 180 -3.10 -3.87 -4.79
CA SER A 180 -3.61 -2.91 -3.81
C SER A 180 -4.83 -2.21 -4.36
N LEU A 181 -5.73 -1.76 -3.49
CA LEU A 181 -6.85 -0.90 -3.90
C LEU A 181 -6.36 0.44 -4.45
N GLY A 182 -5.12 0.83 -4.13
CA GLY A 182 -4.50 2.05 -4.60
C GLY A 182 -5.12 3.32 -4.02
N PRO A 183 -4.60 4.50 -4.41
CA PRO A 183 -5.14 5.76 -3.97
C PRO A 183 -6.59 5.94 -4.41
N ARG A 184 -7.46 6.45 -3.52
CA ARG A 184 -8.87 6.74 -3.79
C ARG A 184 -9.60 5.52 -4.39
N PRO A 185 -9.74 4.42 -3.64
CA PRO A 185 -10.36 3.21 -4.13
C PRO A 185 -11.79 3.49 -4.64
N ASP A 186 -12.06 2.95 -5.83
CA ASP A 186 -13.35 3.05 -6.51
C ASP A 186 -14.00 1.66 -6.52
N SER A 187 -15.19 1.54 -5.94
CA SER A 187 -15.92 0.28 -5.84
C SER A 187 -16.13 -0.40 -7.19
N ASN A 188 -16.41 0.37 -8.23
CA ASN A 188 -16.62 -0.16 -9.59
C ASN A 188 -15.35 -0.72 -10.23
N LYS A 189 -14.16 -0.26 -9.77
CA LYS A 189 -12.87 -0.73 -10.25
C LYS A 189 -12.27 -1.84 -9.42
N THR A 190 -12.66 -1.96 -8.16
CA THR A 190 -12.02 -2.87 -7.20
C THR A 190 -12.82 -4.11 -6.90
N GLN A 191 -14.13 -4.12 -7.18
CA GLN A 191 -15.04 -5.27 -6.98
C GLN A 191 -15.11 -6.19 -8.19
N ASP A 192 -14.83 -5.67 -9.38
CA ASP A 192 -14.92 -6.45 -10.61
C ASP A 192 -13.71 -7.38 -10.78
N SER A 193 -13.93 -8.62 -11.20
CA SER A 193 -12.89 -9.63 -11.41
C SER A 193 -11.86 -9.25 -12.47
N HIS A 194 -12.15 -8.31 -13.35
CA HIS A 194 -11.23 -7.80 -14.37
C HIS A 194 -10.57 -6.47 -13.98
N ALA A 195 -10.92 -5.89 -12.83
CA ALA A 195 -10.39 -4.61 -12.38
C ALA A 195 -8.85 -4.57 -12.30
N PRO A 196 -8.16 -5.58 -11.75
CA PRO A 196 -6.70 -5.50 -11.58
C PRO A 196 -5.93 -5.61 -12.90
N ILE A 197 -6.49 -6.21 -13.96
CA ILE A 197 -5.77 -6.45 -15.22
C ILE A 197 -6.05 -5.36 -16.26
N ALA A 198 -7.26 -4.81 -16.27
CA ALA A 198 -7.63 -3.78 -17.24
C ALA A 198 -6.88 -2.47 -17.00
N LYS A 199 -6.18 -1.96 -18.00
CA LYS A 199 -5.39 -0.71 -17.93
C LYS A 199 -6.21 0.50 -17.47
N ARG A 200 -7.52 0.52 -17.75
CA ARG A 200 -8.43 1.57 -17.27
C ARG A 200 -8.55 1.63 -15.74
N SER A 201 -8.28 0.52 -15.06
CA SER A 201 -8.36 0.40 -13.60
C SER A 201 -7.06 0.79 -12.89
N TRP A 202 -5.96 0.96 -13.62
CA TRP A 202 -4.66 1.21 -13.03
C TRP A 202 -4.50 2.66 -12.56
N TYR A 203 -3.82 2.82 -11.45
CA TYR A 203 -3.26 4.12 -11.07
C TYR A 203 -2.29 4.62 -12.13
N ARG A 204 -2.31 5.92 -12.46
CA ARG A 204 -1.45 6.50 -13.51
C ARG A 204 -0.62 7.68 -13.03
N ARG A 205 -1.20 8.56 -12.23
CA ARG A 205 -0.54 9.80 -11.78
C ARG A 205 -1.12 10.31 -10.47
N ALA A 206 -0.36 11.15 -9.78
CA ALA A 206 -0.79 11.81 -8.56
C ALA A 206 -2.14 12.52 -8.75
N GLY A 207 -3.09 12.25 -7.88
CA GLY A 207 -4.45 12.76 -7.96
C GLY A 207 -5.47 11.80 -8.57
N ASP A 208 -5.05 10.80 -9.36
CA ASP A 208 -5.95 9.78 -9.89
C ASP A 208 -6.30 8.73 -8.83
N GLY A 209 -7.41 8.04 -9.02
CA GLY A 209 -7.71 6.77 -8.36
C GLY A 209 -7.30 5.59 -9.23
N GLY A 210 -7.12 4.43 -8.64
CA GLY A 210 -6.88 3.20 -9.39
C GLY A 210 -6.00 2.21 -8.65
N VAL A 211 -6.04 0.96 -9.09
CA VAL A 211 -5.29 -0.13 -8.47
C VAL A 211 -3.80 -0.07 -8.84
N ILE A 212 -2.96 -0.53 -7.93
CA ILE A 212 -1.55 -0.82 -8.19
C ILE A 212 -1.46 -2.34 -8.22
N ALA A 213 -1.11 -2.90 -9.37
CA ALA A 213 -1.12 -4.34 -9.56
C ALA A 213 0.24 -4.87 -10.01
N ARG A 214 0.54 -6.11 -9.60
CA ARG A 214 1.61 -6.94 -10.11
C ARG A 214 1.00 -8.23 -10.63
N MET A 215 1.46 -8.68 -11.79
CA MET A 215 0.95 -9.90 -12.42
C MET A 215 2.08 -10.68 -13.09
N ALA A 216 1.91 -11.98 -13.20
CA ALA A 216 2.78 -12.87 -13.95
C ALA A 216 2.02 -13.55 -15.09
N THR A 217 2.69 -13.70 -16.21
CA THR A 217 2.22 -14.49 -17.35
C THR A 217 2.51 -15.97 -17.14
N ARG A 218 1.89 -16.80 -17.99
CA ARG A 218 2.11 -18.24 -18.01
C ARG A 218 3.56 -18.61 -18.35
N ASP A 219 4.23 -17.82 -19.18
CA ASP A 219 5.64 -17.98 -19.59
C ASP A 219 6.66 -17.33 -18.63
N GLY A 220 6.20 -16.88 -17.47
CA GLY A 220 7.06 -16.42 -16.39
C GLY A 220 7.44 -14.93 -16.44
N MET A 221 6.98 -14.17 -17.45
CA MET A 221 7.18 -12.72 -17.44
C MET A 221 6.35 -12.08 -16.34
N GLN A 222 6.89 -11.06 -15.72
CA GLN A 222 6.22 -10.34 -14.64
C GLN A 222 6.08 -8.85 -14.98
N PHE A 223 4.91 -8.30 -14.66
CA PHE A 223 4.57 -6.90 -14.91
C PHE A 223 4.17 -6.23 -13.59
N MET A 224 4.50 -4.95 -13.49
CA MET A 224 4.04 -4.06 -12.44
C MET A 224 3.34 -2.87 -13.11
N THR A 225 2.17 -2.48 -12.60
CA THR A 225 1.52 -1.25 -13.07
C THR A 225 2.30 -0.02 -12.58
N PRO A 226 2.17 1.09 -13.29
CA PRO A 226 2.88 2.33 -12.96
C PRO A 226 2.66 2.81 -11.54
#